data_198fbe8d0fb6527b6b76cedd22a1b8fe
#
_entry.id   198fbe8d0fb6527b6b76cedd22a1b8fe
#
_cell.length_a   1.000
_cell.length_b   1.000
_cell.length_c   1.000
_cell.angle_alpha   90.00
_cell.angle_beta   90.00
_cell.angle_gamma   90.00
#
_symmetry.space_group_name_H-M   'P 1'
#
loop_
_entity.id
_entity.type
_entity.pdbx_description
1 polymer ?
#
loop_
_entity_poly.entity_id
_entity_poly.type
_entity_poly.pdbx_seq_one_letter_code
_entity_poly.pdbx_strand_id
1 'polypeptide(L)'
;MEKKSTKIAYFVALGVFIVLLVVLGISYKDAPILIEGATTPFAGTFWSLLPPIVAIVLALISKEVYSSLFLGCLVGALLVSNFRPWETLVQLVEGDNGIVTTVSDAGNIAIIVFLVVLGIMVDLMNKTGGSEAFGRWAKKAVKTRAGAQLMTMLLGVLIFIDDYFNCRTVGAVMRPVTESHHISRAKLAYVIDATAAPVCMIAPVSSWAAAVSGYVNSESVSGIEMFIKQIPWNYYCLMTLLMIVVISLLNIDFGPMLTHEYNAQVKNDLFTTPERPFEGADDYETGSKGKSSVLDLLLPVIVLIATCIVGLIYTGGYYDAESEYVGDFMGAFSNASSGAGLAIGSMLALVFTFIYFWLRGSIGFEKSFESVPNGFIQMISPILILTFAWTLCGLTRYGMNSADFVVNAMSGAGDLAKFLPAVIFIIGAAIGFATGTSWGTIGIMAPIVVQVFNYDTQPILCTIGLAAACSGGVMGDHCSPISDTTIMASAGAHCFHLNHVFTQLPYALTVSGVTFVSFILAGLIQNVVICLIIACILMVATLLVIKAIVSKKHAGIFQEMAEANKALAAK
;
A
#
# COMPACT_ATOMS: atom_id res chain seq x y z
N MET A 1 -30.81 7.78 -0.25
CA MET A 1 -31.30 6.40 -0.33
C MET A 1 -30.16 5.38 -0.19
N GLU A 2 -29.01 5.61 -0.77
CA GLU A 2 -27.84 4.72 -0.74
C GLU A 2 -27.34 4.36 0.67
N LYS A 3 -27.16 5.35 1.57
CA LYS A 3 -26.79 5.11 2.98
C LYS A 3 -27.77 4.22 3.76
N LYS A 4 -29.06 4.21 3.40
CA LYS A 4 -30.07 3.40 4.08
C LYS A 4 -30.02 1.95 3.60
N SER A 5 -29.78 1.73 2.31
CA SER A 5 -29.61 0.41 1.70
C SER A 5 -28.37 -0.30 2.24
N THR A 6 -27.24 0.40 2.33
CA THR A 6 -25.98 -0.14 2.87
C THR A 6 -26.13 -0.55 4.34
N LYS A 7 -26.80 0.29 5.17
CA LYS A 7 -27.08 -0.06 6.57
C LYS A 7 -27.95 -1.32 6.70
N ILE A 8 -28.99 -1.44 5.87
CA ILE A 8 -29.86 -2.64 5.86
C ILE A 8 -29.05 -3.88 5.47
N ALA A 9 -28.23 -3.81 4.40
CA ALA A 9 -27.39 -4.91 3.96
C ALA A 9 -26.39 -5.36 5.04
N TYR A 10 -25.79 -4.39 5.76
CA TYR A 10 -24.87 -4.67 6.88
C TYR A 10 -25.57 -5.41 8.01
N PHE A 11 -26.73 -4.92 8.48
CA PHE A 11 -27.48 -5.60 9.54
C PHE A 11 -28.02 -6.96 9.12
N VAL A 12 -28.38 -7.14 7.85
CA VAL A 12 -28.77 -8.45 7.31
C VAL A 12 -27.58 -9.41 7.31
N ALA A 13 -26.42 -8.99 6.84
CA ALA A 13 -25.20 -9.80 6.86
C ALA A 13 -24.79 -10.16 8.28
N LEU A 14 -24.79 -9.19 9.20
CA LEU A 14 -24.51 -9.43 10.62
C LEU A 14 -25.52 -10.42 11.22
N GLY A 15 -26.82 -10.28 10.91
CA GLY A 15 -27.86 -11.21 11.34
C GLY A 15 -27.64 -12.62 10.81
N VAL A 16 -27.26 -12.78 9.55
CA VAL A 16 -26.91 -14.07 8.94
C VAL A 16 -25.72 -14.71 9.66
N PHE A 17 -24.67 -13.94 9.94
CA PHE A 17 -23.51 -14.45 10.68
C PHE A 17 -23.87 -14.84 12.12
N ILE A 18 -24.68 -14.05 12.81
CA ILE A 18 -25.15 -14.40 14.17
C ILE A 18 -25.93 -15.72 14.14
N VAL A 19 -26.87 -15.89 13.19
CA VAL A 19 -27.63 -17.15 13.07
C VAL A 19 -26.70 -18.31 12.75
N LEU A 20 -25.73 -18.12 11.85
CA LEU A 20 -24.73 -19.15 11.53
C LEU A 20 -23.93 -19.54 12.78
N LEU A 21 -23.45 -18.57 13.55
CA LEU A 21 -22.68 -18.80 14.77
C LEU A 21 -23.52 -19.54 15.83
N VAL A 22 -24.79 -19.18 16.00
CA VAL A 22 -25.71 -19.88 16.92
C VAL A 22 -25.91 -21.33 16.48
N VAL A 23 -26.14 -21.56 15.18
CA VAL A 23 -26.29 -22.92 14.63
C VAL A 23 -25.01 -23.73 14.85
N LEU A 24 -23.84 -23.15 14.60
CA LEU A 24 -22.55 -23.80 14.84
C LEU A 24 -22.35 -24.13 16.31
N GLY A 25 -22.61 -23.19 17.22
CA GLY A 25 -22.48 -23.41 18.66
C GLY A 25 -23.38 -24.56 19.17
N ILE A 26 -24.58 -24.70 18.61
CA ILE A 26 -25.50 -25.82 18.96
C ILE A 26 -25.02 -27.14 18.33
N SER A 27 -24.65 -27.12 17.05
CA SER A 27 -24.31 -28.33 16.29
C SER A 27 -22.98 -28.95 16.70
N TYR A 28 -22.01 -28.15 17.16
CA TYR A 28 -20.66 -28.59 17.53
C TYR A 28 -20.46 -28.67 19.06
N LYS A 29 -21.50 -28.46 19.85
CA LYS A 29 -21.40 -28.44 21.33
C LYS A 29 -20.69 -29.68 21.91
N ASP A 30 -20.97 -30.83 21.35
CA ASP A 30 -20.45 -32.13 21.79
C ASP A 30 -19.58 -32.80 20.70
N ALA A 31 -19.12 -32.04 19.72
CA ALA A 31 -18.29 -32.56 18.63
C ALA A 31 -16.88 -32.90 19.13
N PRO A 32 -16.27 -33.99 18.66
CA PRO A 32 -14.91 -34.34 19.02
C PRO A 32 -13.89 -33.34 18.46
N ILE A 33 -12.83 -33.07 19.23
CA ILE A 33 -11.68 -32.32 18.77
C ILE A 33 -10.84 -33.26 17.90
N LEU A 34 -10.64 -32.89 16.63
CA LEU A 34 -10.01 -33.77 15.64
C LEU A 34 -8.48 -33.62 15.58
N ILE A 35 -7.94 -32.48 16.06
CA ILE A 35 -6.52 -32.18 16.04
C ILE A 35 -5.96 -32.25 17.45
N GLU A 36 -4.88 -33.02 17.64
CA GLU A 36 -4.18 -33.13 18.90
C GLU A 36 -3.65 -31.78 19.38
N GLY A 37 -3.91 -31.42 20.63
CA GLY A 37 -3.51 -30.11 21.19
C GLY A 37 -4.46 -28.93 20.87
N ALA A 38 -5.46 -29.10 20.01
CA ALA A 38 -6.46 -28.05 19.79
C ALA A 38 -7.46 -27.94 20.93
N THR A 39 -7.99 -26.75 21.16
CA THR A 39 -8.98 -26.45 22.21
C THR A 39 -10.42 -26.44 21.70
N THR A 40 -10.62 -26.53 20.38
CA THR A 40 -11.92 -26.36 19.74
C THR A 40 -12.15 -27.40 18.63
N PRO A 41 -13.39 -27.86 18.42
CA PRO A 41 -13.72 -28.77 17.32
C PRO A 41 -13.70 -28.12 15.94
N PHE A 42 -13.54 -26.79 15.85
CA PHE A 42 -13.45 -26.04 14.59
C PHE A 42 -12.04 -26.04 14.01
N ALA A 43 -11.04 -26.43 14.80
CA ALA A 43 -9.64 -26.44 14.36
C ALA A 43 -9.43 -27.40 13.18
N GLY A 44 -8.66 -26.95 12.17
CA GLY A 44 -8.35 -27.72 10.96
C GLY A 44 -9.55 -28.02 10.06
N THR A 45 -10.70 -27.38 10.28
CA THR A 45 -11.90 -27.51 9.44
C THR A 45 -12.15 -26.26 8.60
N PHE A 46 -13.11 -26.31 7.67
CA PHE A 46 -13.55 -25.13 6.92
C PHE A 46 -13.92 -23.95 7.82
N TRP A 47 -14.46 -24.21 9.01
CA TRP A 47 -14.88 -23.18 9.96
C TRP A 47 -13.72 -22.37 10.53
N SER A 48 -12.49 -22.88 10.46
CA SER A 48 -11.30 -22.12 10.83
C SER A 48 -11.06 -20.89 9.95
N LEU A 49 -11.64 -20.86 8.74
CA LEU A 49 -11.60 -19.71 7.83
C LEU A 49 -12.77 -18.73 8.02
N LEU A 50 -13.73 -19.03 8.90
CA LEU A 50 -14.90 -18.16 9.10
C LEU A 50 -14.53 -16.76 9.61
N PRO A 51 -13.57 -16.55 10.54
CA PRO A 51 -13.19 -15.21 11.01
C PRO A 51 -12.71 -14.29 9.89
N PRO A 52 -11.74 -14.67 9.03
CA PRO A 52 -11.33 -13.83 7.90
C PRO A 52 -12.45 -13.66 6.87
N ILE A 53 -13.31 -14.66 6.63
CA ILE A 53 -14.48 -14.51 5.74
C ILE A 53 -15.44 -13.45 6.27
N VAL A 54 -15.71 -13.44 7.59
CA VAL A 54 -16.54 -12.40 8.22
C VAL A 54 -15.91 -11.03 8.05
N ALA A 55 -14.61 -10.88 8.30
CA ALA A 55 -13.90 -9.63 8.12
C ALA A 55 -14.02 -9.12 6.66
N ILE A 56 -13.79 -9.99 5.66
CA ILE A 56 -13.90 -9.64 4.23
C ILE A 56 -15.32 -9.22 3.87
N VAL A 57 -16.32 -10.04 4.20
CA VAL A 57 -17.71 -9.77 3.80
C VAL A 57 -18.24 -8.49 4.45
N LEU A 58 -17.92 -8.28 5.73
CA LEU A 58 -18.34 -7.07 6.43
C LEU A 58 -17.61 -5.83 5.88
N ALA A 59 -16.33 -5.92 5.56
CA ALA A 59 -15.57 -4.83 4.94
C ALA A 59 -16.17 -4.43 3.58
N LEU A 60 -16.52 -5.40 2.73
CA LEU A 60 -17.17 -5.15 1.44
C LEU A 60 -18.54 -4.47 1.56
N ILE A 61 -19.33 -4.83 2.58
CA ILE A 61 -20.68 -4.29 2.80
C ILE A 61 -20.64 -2.95 3.53
N SER A 62 -19.87 -2.86 4.62
CA SER A 62 -19.83 -1.66 5.48
C SER A 62 -18.96 -0.55 4.91
N LYS A 63 -17.98 -0.90 4.09
CA LYS A 63 -16.90 -0.02 3.61
C LYS A 63 -16.09 0.54 4.81
N GLU A 64 -15.97 -0.24 5.88
CA GLU A 64 -15.29 0.15 7.10
C GLU A 64 -14.43 -1.03 7.61
N VAL A 65 -13.13 -0.80 7.76
CA VAL A 65 -12.13 -1.84 8.00
C VAL A 65 -11.98 -2.17 9.48
N TYR A 66 -11.97 -1.17 10.35
CA TYR A 66 -11.68 -1.37 11.77
C TYR A 66 -12.71 -2.27 12.45
N SER A 67 -14.01 -1.95 12.27
CA SER A 67 -15.09 -2.78 12.81
C SER A 67 -15.13 -4.17 12.18
N SER A 68 -14.81 -4.26 10.89
CA SER A 68 -14.81 -5.54 10.17
C SER A 68 -13.70 -6.47 10.68
N LEU A 69 -12.48 -5.96 10.84
CA LEU A 69 -11.37 -6.70 11.45
C LEU A 69 -11.66 -7.07 12.90
N PHE A 70 -12.17 -6.12 13.70
CA PHE A 70 -12.53 -6.38 15.09
C PHE A 70 -13.58 -7.49 15.22
N LEU A 71 -14.64 -7.46 14.39
CA LEU A 71 -15.67 -8.50 14.36
C LEU A 71 -15.10 -9.84 13.88
N GLY A 72 -14.17 -9.84 12.94
CA GLY A 72 -13.40 -11.03 12.57
C GLY A 72 -12.64 -11.61 13.77
N CYS A 73 -11.91 -10.79 14.52
CA CYS A 73 -11.21 -11.20 15.73
C CYS A 73 -12.18 -11.75 16.79
N LEU A 74 -13.32 -11.08 17.00
CA LEU A 74 -14.34 -11.54 17.94
C LEU A 74 -14.90 -12.91 17.57
N VAL A 75 -15.18 -13.14 16.27
CA VAL A 75 -15.63 -14.46 15.77
C VAL A 75 -14.51 -15.49 15.96
N GLY A 76 -13.26 -15.14 15.69
CA GLY A 76 -12.11 -16.02 15.94
C GLY A 76 -12.02 -16.44 17.41
N ALA A 77 -12.04 -15.48 18.32
CA ALA A 77 -12.02 -15.74 19.75
C ALA A 77 -13.21 -16.57 20.22
N LEU A 78 -14.41 -16.33 19.65
CA LEU A 78 -15.64 -17.09 19.94
C LEU A 78 -15.52 -18.57 19.55
N LEU A 79 -14.94 -18.85 18.39
CA LEU A 79 -14.72 -20.22 17.91
C LEU A 79 -13.62 -20.93 18.70
N VAL A 80 -12.52 -20.25 19.02
CA VAL A 80 -11.41 -20.79 19.83
C VAL A 80 -11.88 -21.14 21.24
N SER A 81 -12.74 -20.30 21.85
CA SER A 81 -13.29 -20.51 23.19
C SER A 81 -14.52 -21.43 23.23
N ASN A 82 -14.88 -22.02 22.08
CA ASN A 82 -16.05 -22.92 21.96
C ASN A 82 -17.36 -22.28 22.49
N PHE A 83 -17.63 -21.03 22.11
CA PHE A 83 -18.83 -20.25 22.45
C PHE A 83 -19.03 -19.98 23.95
N ARG A 84 -17.96 -19.97 24.75
CA ARG A 84 -18.02 -19.59 26.16
C ARG A 84 -17.81 -18.09 26.32
N PRO A 85 -18.82 -17.29 26.75
CA PRO A 85 -18.75 -15.82 26.63
C PRO A 85 -17.60 -15.19 27.40
N TRP A 86 -17.31 -15.64 28.62
CA TRP A 86 -16.22 -15.12 29.42
C TRP A 86 -14.86 -15.49 28.83
N GLU A 87 -14.71 -16.75 28.44
CA GLU A 87 -13.47 -17.23 27.80
C GLU A 87 -13.24 -16.55 26.43
N THR A 88 -14.32 -16.23 25.69
CA THR A 88 -14.22 -15.44 24.44
C THR A 88 -13.60 -14.08 24.70
N LEU A 89 -14.05 -13.38 25.74
CA LEU A 89 -13.50 -12.07 26.08
C LEU A 89 -12.04 -12.18 26.53
N VAL A 90 -11.72 -13.16 27.39
CA VAL A 90 -10.35 -13.42 27.82
C VAL A 90 -9.46 -13.77 26.63
N GLN A 91 -9.95 -14.67 25.74
CA GLN A 91 -9.20 -15.05 24.54
C GLN A 91 -8.96 -13.89 23.58
N LEU A 92 -9.95 -13.00 23.41
CA LEU A 92 -9.80 -11.81 22.56
C LEU A 92 -8.76 -10.80 23.12
N VAL A 93 -8.73 -10.64 24.43
CA VAL A 93 -7.90 -9.61 25.09
C VAL A 93 -6.53 -10.16 25.49
N GLU A 94 -6.48 -11.23 26.30
CA GLU A 94 -5.27 -11.73 26.98
C GLU A 94 -4.85 -13.13 26.54
N GLY A 95 -5.67 -13.86 25.75
CA GLY A 95 -5.33 -15.19 25.26
C GLY A 95 -4.04 -15.23 24.47
N ASP A 96 -3.47 -16.41 24.23
CA ASP A 96 -2.19 -16.61 23.55
C ASP A 96 -2.08 -15.88 22.19
N ASN A 97 -3.22 -15.65 21.53
CA ASN A 97 -3.34 -14.90 20.28
C ASN A 97 -4.28 -13.69 20.43
N GLY A 98 -4.48 -13.18 21.63
CA GLY A 98 -5.29 -12.02 21.94
C GLY A 98 -4.60 -10.69 21.57
N ILE A 99 -5.35 -9.60 21.68
CA ILE A 99 -4.86 -8.27 21.30
C ILE A 99 -3.60 -7.88 22.11
N VAL A 100 -3.62 -8.07 23.43
CA VAL A 100 -2.51 -7.70 24.32
C VAL A 100 -1.28 -8.54 24.00
N THR A 101 -1.41 -9.85 23.90
CA THR A 101 -0.31 -10.77 23.61
C THR A 101 0.30 -10.48 22.24
N THR A 102 -0.54 -10.24 21.24
CA THR A 102 -0.12 -9.92 19.88
C THR A 102 0.65 -8.59 19.81
N VAL A 103 0.16 -7.54 20.49
CA VAL A 103 0.86 -6.24 20.51
C VAL A 103 2.15 -6.31 21.33
N SER A 104 2.18 -7.11 22.39
CA SER A 104 3.38 -7.27 23.25
C SER A 104 4.47 -8.13 22.62
N ASP A 105 4.22 -8.78 21.49
CA ASP A 105 5.25 -9.49 20.75
C ASP A 105 6.38 -8.55 20.34
N ALA A 106 7.63 -8.97 20.56
CA ALA A 106 8.81 -8.14 20.36
C ALA A 106 8.99 -7.70 18.88
N GLY A 107 8.61 -8.56 17.93
CA GLY A 107 8.65 -8.25 16.49
C GLY A 107 7.59 -7.22 16.12
N ASN A 108 6.36 -7.40 16.61
CA ASN A 108 5.23 -6.53 16.30
C ASN A 108 5.40 -5.13 16.92
N ILE A 109 5.81 -5.05 18.20
CA ILE A 109 6.07 -3.74 18.82
C ILE A 109 7.25 -3.01 18.18
N ALA A 110 8.26 -3.72 17.69
CA ALA A 110 9.36 -3.13 16.95
C ALA A 110 8.90 -2.51 15.61
N ILE A 111 7.97 -3.15 14.90
CA ILE A 111 7.34 -2.58 13.70
C ILE A 111 6.55 -1.30 14.06
N ILE A 112 5.80 -1.30 15.16
CA ILE A 112 5.09 -0.10 15.63
C ILE A 112 6.08 1.04 15.91
N VAL A 113 7.19 0.76 16.59
CA VAL A 113 8.25 1.75 16.85
C VAL A 113 8.80 2.29 15.52
N PHE A 114 9.10 1.43 14.55
CA PHE A 114 9.57 1.85 13.23
C PHE A 114 8.59 2.81 12.55
N LEU A 115 7.29 2.47 12.51
CA LEU A 115 6.26 3.32 11.91
C LEU A 115 6.17 4.70 12.59
N VAL A 116 6.18 4.74 13.92
CA VAL A 116 6.17 6.00 14.67
C VAL A 116 7.38 6.86 14.32
N VAL A 117 8.58 6.25 14.27
CA VAL A 117 9.82 6.95 13.91
C VAL A 117 9.74 7.50 12.47
N LEU A 118 9.20 6.73 11.52
CA LEU A 118 8.96 7.23 10.17
C LEU A 118 8.04 8.46 10.18
N GLY A 119 6.93 8.41 10.90
CA GLY A 119 6.02 9.56 11.03
C GLY A 119 6.71 10.80 11.60
N ILE A 120 7.60 10.64 12.59
CA ILE A 120 8.39 11.74 13.16
C ILE A 120 9.35 12.33 12.11
N MET A 121 10.07 11.47 11.38
CA MET A 121 10.99 11.91 10.33
C MET A 121 10.27 12.66 9.22
N VAL A 122 9.10 12.19 8.81
CA VAL A 122 8.22 12.84 7.82
C VAL A 122 7.82 14.24 8.29
N ASP A 123 7.35 14.40 9.52
CA ASP A 123 6.94 15.70 10.06
C ASP A 123 8.13 16.68 10.15
N LEU A 124 9.32 16.19 10.52
CA LEU A 124 10.56 16.97 10.55
C LEU A 124 10.97 17.46 9.16
N MET A 125 10.96 16.59 8.14
CA MET A 125 11.29 16.95 6.76
C MET A 125 10.33 17.98 6.18
N ASN A 126 9.04 17.89 6.53
CA ASN A 126 8.04 18.88 6.17
C ASN A 126 8.33 20.25 6.79
N LYS A 127 8.60 20.29 8.10
CA LYS A 127 8.86 21.55 8.82
C LYS A 127 10.13 22.27 8.37
N THR A 128 11.11 21.53 7.80
CA THR A 128 12.40 22.11 7.36
C THR A 128 12.39 22.64 5.93
N GLY A 129 11.35 22.37 5.14
CA GLY A 129 11.18 22.90 3.78
C GLY A 129 12.07 22.26 2.72
N GLY A 130 12.54 21.03 2.95
CA GLY A 130 13.34 20.28 1.97
C GLY A 130 12.59 20.02 0.65
N SER A 131 11.31 19.74 0.76
CA SER A 131 10.42 19.51 -0.37
C SER A 131 10.23 20.75 -1.24
N GLU A 132 10.04 21.92 -0.65
CA GLU A 132 9.93 23.20 -1.38
C GLU A 132 11.26 23.57 -2.09
N ALA A 133 12.39 23.24 -1.49
CA ALA A 133 13.69 23.43 -2.14
C ALA A 133 13.82 22.58 -3.40
N PHE A 134 13.32 21.34 -3.36
CA PHE A 134 13.23 20.48 -4.54
C PHE A 134 12.32 21.10 -5.62
N GLY A 135 11.16 21.62 -5.27
CA GLY A 135 10.25 22.29 -6.20
C GLY A 135 10.88 23.50 -6.89
N ARG A 136 11.59 24.33 -6.14
CA ARG A 136 12.35 25.47 -6.71
C ARG A 136 13.43 25.02 -7.69
N TRP A 137 14.12 23.92 -7.39
CA TRP A 137 15.09 23.31 -8.31
C TRP A 137 14.41 22.73 -9.54
N ALA A 138 13.34 21.96 -9.38
CA ALA A 138 12.59 21.34 -10.46
C ALA A 138 12.04 22.39 -11.45
N LYS A 139 11.49 23.52 -10.95
CA LYS A 139 11.01 24.61 -11.80
C LYS A 139 12.07 25.18 -12.73
N LYS A 140 13.35 25.16 -12.33
CA LYS A 140 14.47 25.61 -13.17
C LYS A 140 14.96 24.53 -14.12
N ALA A 141 14.90 23.27 -13.74
CA ALA A 141 15.42 22.13 -14.49
C ALA A 141 14.47 21.66 -15.60
N VAL A 142 13.17 21.73 -15.35
CA VAL A 142 12.13 21.21 -16.25
C VAL A 142 11.84 22.22 -17.38
N LYS A 143 11.85 21.72 -18.61
CA LYS A 143 11.60 22.54 -19.81
C LYS A 143 10.47 22.03 -20.71
N THR A 144 9.93 20.86 -20.42
CA THR A 144 8.92 20.21 -21.27
C THR A 144 7.79 19.61 -20.43
N ARG A 145 6.61 19.43 -21.03
CA ARG A 145 5.47 18.76 -20.38
C ARG A 145 5.81 17.34 -19.91
N ALA A 146 6.44 16.55 -20.79
CA ALA A 146 6.89 15.20 -20.40
C ALA A 146 7.88 15.27 -19.23
N GLY A 147 8.81 16.23 -19.28
CA GLY A 147 9.75 16.50 -18.19
C GLY A 147 9.06 16.84 -16.87
N ALA A 148 7.98 17.63 -16.89
CA ALA A 148 7.21 17.98 -15.69
C ALA A 148 6.50 16.75 -15.08
N GLN A 149 5.89 15.89 -15.90
CA GLN A 149 5.25 14.66 -15.44
C GLN A 149 6.29 13.67 -14.88
N LEU A 150 7.41 13.47 -15.58
CA LEU A 150 8.48 12.56 -15.12
C LEU A 150 9.20 13.10 -13.88
N MET A 151 9.34 14.42 -13.74
CA MET A 151 9.89 15.03 -12.52
C MET A 151 8.93 14.88 -11.34
N THR A 152 7.62 14.96 -11.57
CA THR A 152 6.60 14.67 -10.56
C THR A 152 6.70 13.19 -10.12
N MET A 153 6.79 12.28 -11.09
CA MET A 153 7.02 10.85 -10.80
C MET A 153 8.33 10.63 -10.04
N LEU A 154 9.41 11.27 -10.45
CA LEU A 154 10.72 11.15 -9.77
C LEU A 154 10.63 11.59 -8.31
N LEU A 155 9.97 12.72 -8.03
CA LEU A 155 9.77 13.18 -6.66
C LEU A 155 8.91 12.18 -5.88
N GLY A 156 7.83 11.64 -6.47
CA GLY A 156 7.03 10.59 -5.86
C GLY A 156 7.85 9.33 -5.55
N VAL A 157 8.74 8.92 -6.46
CA VAL A 157 9.66 7.80 -6.21
C VAL A 157 10.66 8.11 -5.10
N LEU A 158 11.15 9.33 -4.99
CA LEU A 158 12.07 9.73 -3.92
C LEU A 158 11.39 9.80 -2.54
N ILE A 159 10.09 10.06 -2.50
CA ILE A 159 9.29 10.12 -1.26
C ILE A 159 8.57 8.78 -1.04
N PHE A 160 9.29 7.68 -1.06
CA PHE A 160 8.76 6.31 -0.94
C PHE A 160 8.50 5.85 0.50
N ILE A 161 8.81 6.65 1.49
CA ILE A 161 8.79 6.27 2.91
C ILE A 161 7.37 5.95 3.35
N ASP A 162 6.40 6.80 2.96
CA ASP A 162 5.01 6.72 3.33
C ASP A 162 4.12 7.34 2.24
N ASP A 163 3.00 6.68 1.91
CA ASP A 163 2.10 7.07 0.84
C ASP A 163 1.30 8.34 1.14
N TYR A 164 0.88 8.54 2.38
CA TYR A 164 0.17 9.77 2.79
C TYR A 164 1.07 11.00 2.72
N PHE A 165 2.32 10.84 3.15
CA PHE A 165 3.33 11.89 3.01
C PHE A 165 3.61 12.21 1.56
N ASN A 166 3.74 11.18 0.72
CA ASN A 166 3.93 11.32 -0.72
C ASN A 166 2.83 12.19 -1.34
N CYS A 167 1.56 11.82 -1.16
CA CYS A 167 0.42 12.54 -1.73
C CYS A 167 0.42 14.04 -1.41
N ARG A 168 0.64 14.39 -0.15
CA ARG A 168 0.62 15.79 0.29
C ARG A 168 1.80 16.59 -0.26
N THR A 169 2.99 15.99 -0.20
CA THR A 169 4.24 16.69 -0.49
C THR A 169 4.43 16.87 -2.00
N VAL A 170 4.27 15.80 -2.79
CA VAL A 170 4.45 15.86 -4.25
C VAL A 170 3.47 16.85 -4.87
N GLY A 171 2.22 16.88 -4.40
CA GLY A 171 1.20 17.81 -4.88
C GLY A 171 1.59 19.28 -4.64
N ALA A 172 1.88 19.62 -3.40
CA ALA A 172 2.26 21.00 -3.04
C ALA A 172 3.50 21.49 -3.79
N VAL A 173 4.49 20.61 -3.98
CA VAL A 173 5.78 20.93 -4.61
C VAL A 173 5.68 21.03 -6.11
N MET A 174 4.97 20.12 -6.77
CA MET A 174 4.97 20.00 -8.22
C MET A 174 3.83 20.74 -8.92
N ARG A 175 2.79 21.17 -8.19
CA ARG A 175 1.68 21.94 -8.76
C ARG A 175 2.17 23.20 -9.52
N PRO A 176 3.01 24.09 -8.99
CA PRO A 176 3.47 25.26 -9.73
C PRO A 176 4.30 24.90 -10.98
N VAL A 177 4.98 23.74 -10.96
CA VAL A 177 5.76 23.24 -12.11
C VAL A 177 4.82 22.73 -13.20
N THR A 178 3.84 21.89 -12.85
CA THR A 178 2.89 21.31 -13.80
C THR A 178 1.96 22.36 -14.41
N GLU A 179 1.50 23.33 -13.62
CA GLU A 179 0.69 24.45 -14.09
C GLU A 179 1.42 25.30 -15.11
N SER A 180 2.70 25.62 -14.88
CA SER A 180 3.53 26.38 -15.84
C SER A 180 3.73 25.66 -17.18
N HIS A 181 3.47 24.34 -17.22
CA HIS A 181 3.53 23.52 -18.43
C HIS A 181 2.14 23.12 -18.96
N HIS A 182 1.07 23.78 -18.52
CA HIS A 182 -0.31 23.53 -18.93
C HIS A 182 -0.74 22.05 -18.79
N ILE A 183 -0.35 21.43 -17.67
CA ILE A 183 -0.80 20.09 -17.27
C ILE A 183 -2.02 20.27 -16.36
N SER A 184 -3.11 19.55 -16.64
CA SER A 184 -4.33 19.66 -15.85
C SER A 184 -4.10 19.20 -14.40
N ARG A 185 -4.85 19.76 -13.46
CA ARG A 185 -4.79 19.34 -12.04
C ARG A 185 -5.22 17.89 -11.85
N ALA A 186 -6.12 17.39 -12.70
CA ALA A 186 -6.50 15.98 -12.72
C ALA A 186 -5.33 15.07 -13.11
N LYS A 187 -4.51 15.47 -14.08
CA LYS A 187 -3.32 14.71 -14.49
C LYS A 187 -2.25 14.72 -13.39
N LEU A 188 -2.05 15.87 -12.75
CA LEU A 188 -1.16 15.97 -11.58
C LEU A 188 -1.63 15.04 -10.47
N ALA A 189 -2.92 15.09 -10.10
CA ALA A 189 -3.49 14.21 -9.08
C ALA A 189 -3.28 12.74 -9.40
N TYR A 190 -3.47 12.33 -10.67
CA TYR A 190 -3.18 10.96 -11.12
C TYR A 190 -1.71 10.57 -10.91
N VAL A 191 -0.75 11.43 -11.29
CA VAL A 191 0.67 11.09 -11.13
C VAL A 191 1.05 10.99 -9.64
N ILE A 192 0.48 11.85 -8.78
CA ILE A 192 0.68 11.79 -7.34
C ILE A 192 0.19 10.46 -6.79
N ASP A 193 -1.08 10.13 -7.02
CA ASP A 193 -1.73 8.93 -6.51
C ASP A 193 -1.04 7.65 -7.02
N ALA A 194 -0.72 7.62 -8.32
CA ALA A 194 -0.01 6.52 -8.98
C ALA A 194 1.46 6.36 -8.53
N THR A 195 2.04 7.31 -7.81
CA THR A 195 3.38 7.23 -7.21
C THR A 195 3.39 7.21 -5.68
N ALA A 196 2.24 7.17 -5.05
CA ALA A 196 2.11 7.06 -3.61
C ALA A 196 2.17 5.59 -3.16
N ALA A 197 1.04 4.93 -2.96
CA ALA A 197 1.00 3.54 -2.55
C ALA A 197 1.77 2.59 -3.50
N PRO A 198 1.71 2.73 -4.86
CA PRO A 198 2.48 1.87 -5.74
C PRO A 198 3.99 1.91 -5.53
N VAL A 199 4.55 3.07 -5.22
CA VAL A 199 6.00 3.19 -4.96
C VAL A 199 6.37 2.66 -3.59
N CYS A 200 5.60 2.99 -2.54
CA CYS A 200 5.85 2.52 -1.19
C CYS A 200 5.80 0.99 -1.10
N MET A 201 4.92 0.34 -1.89
CA MET A 201 4.75 -1.11 -1.93
C MET A 201 5.89 -1.87 -2.60
N ILE A 202 6.75 -1.19 -3.35
CA ILE A 202 7.94 -1.79 -3.98
C ILE A 202 9.25 -1.22 -3.43
N ALA A 203 9.18 -0.37 -2.41
CA ALA A 203 10.34 0.20 -1.75
C ALA A 203 10.76 -0.67 -0.55
N PRO A 204 12.00 -1.17 -0.50
CA PRO A 204 12.43 -2.15 0.51
C PRO A 204 12.51 -1.60 1.94
N VAL A 205 12.50 -0.28 2.11
CA VAL A 205 12.50 0.40 3.41
C VAL A 205 11.39 1.44 3.41
N SER A 206 10.16 0.99 3.66
CA SER A 206 8.97 1.85 3.69
C SER A 206 8.04 1.42 4.83
N SER A 207 7.01 2.20 5.10
CA SER A 207 5.93 1.81 6.02
C SER A 207 5.29 0.47 5.59
N TRP A 208 5.16 0.24 4.29
CA TRP A 208 4.63 -1.00 3.73
C TRP A 208 5.58 -2.19 3.84
N ALA A 209 6.89 -2.00 3.69
CA ALA A 209 7.87 -3.04 3.90
C ALA A 209 7.80 -3.58 5.33
N ALA A 210 7.67 -2.70 6.32
CA ALA A 210 7.50 -3.09 7.72
C ALA A 210 6.17 -3.84 7.94
N ALA A 211 5.06 -3.30 7.45
CA ALA A 211 3.74 -3.88 7.64
C ALA A 211 3.62 -5.29 7.03
N VAL A 212 3.98 -5.42 5.75
CA VAL A 212 3.88 -6.71 5.04
C VAL A 212 4.83 -7.75 5.63
N SER A 213 6.04 -7.33 6.05
CA SER A 213 6.98 -8.21 6.75
C SER A 213 6.39 -8.81 8.03
N GLY A 214 5.56 -8.05 8.75
CA GLY A 214 4.91 -8.52 9.98
C GLY A 214 3.82 -9.58 9.77
N TYR A 215 3.39 -9.82 8.54
CA TYR A 215 2.43 -10.90 8.24
C TYR A 215 3.11 -12.23 7.88
N VAL A 216 4.41 -12.21 7.64
CA VAL A 216 5.17 -13.40 7.23
C VAL A 216 5.74 -14.09 8.46
N ASN A 217 5.20 -15.27 8.76
CA ASN A 217 5.67 -16.13 9.82
C ASN A 217 6.15 -17.45 9.20
N SER A 218 7.41 -17.52 8.83
CA SER A 218 8.11 -18.70 8.28
C SER A 218 9.47 -18.82 8.94
N GLU A 219 9.91 -20.05 9.17
CA GLU A 219 11.26 -20.32 9.66
C GLU A 219 12.30 -20.25 8.52
N SER A 220 11.85 -20.36 7.27
CA SER A 220 12.71 -20.45 6.08
C SER A 220 12.96 -19.13 5.39
N VAL A 221 12.21 -18.05 5.71
CA VAL A 221 12.35 -16.74 5.10
C VAL A 221 11.96 -15.63 6.07
N SER A 222 12.78 -14.59 6.17
CA SER A 222 12.43 -13.41 6.96
C SER A 222 11.34 -12.58 6.27
N GLY A 223 10.56 -11.83 7.05
CA GLY A 223 9.49 -11.00 6.52
C GLY A 223 9.99 -9.99 5.49
N ILE A 224 11.14 -9.35 5.75
CA ILE A 224 11.71 -8.36 4.81
C ILE A 224 12.24 -9.02 3.53
N GLU A 225 12.83 -10.20 3.63
CA GLU A 225 13.25 -10.95 2.45
C GLU A 225 12.06 -11.34 1.57
N MET A 226 10.97 -11.81 2.20
CA MET A 226 9.73 -12.13 1.49
C MET A 226 9.14 -10.89 0.82
N PHE A 227 9.15 -9.73 1.51
CA PHE A 227 8.72 -8.47 0.93
C PHE A 227 9.55 -8.09 -0.30
N ILE A 228 10.88 -8.24 -0.24
CA ILE A 228 11.74 -7.94 -1.40
C ILE A 228 11.51 -8.93 -2.54
N LYS A 229 11.33 -10.22 -2.24
CA LYS A 229 11.05 -11.24 -3.25
C LYS A 229 9.74 -11.01 -4.00
N GLN A 230 8.73 -10.41 -3.36
CA GLN A 230 7.46 -10.10 -4.02
C GLN A 230 7.53 -8.90 -4.98
N ILE A 231 8.50 -7.97 -4.84
CA ILE A 231 8.58 -6.75 -5.64
C ILE A 231 8.50 -7.01 -7.15
N PRO A 232 9.32 -7.89 -7.75
CA PRO A 232 9.28 -8.12 -9.19
C PRO A 232 7.99 -8.81 -9.69
N TRP A 233 7.18 -9.35 -8.77
CA TRP A 233 5.86 -9.92 -9.04
C TRP A 233 4.73 -8.91 -8.82
N ASN A 234 5.01 -7.74 -8.26
CA ASN A 234 3.99 -6.72 -7.99
C ASN A 234 3.64 -5.96 -9.26
N TYR A 235 2.89 -6.64 -10.13
CA TYR A 235 2.61 -6.13 -11.47
C TYR A 235 1.82 -4.83 -11.47
N TYR A 236 0.84 -4.65 -10.57
CA TYR A 236 0.06 -3.42 -10.58
C TYR A 236 0.94 -2.20 -10.31
N CYS A 237 1.78 -2.24 -9.29
CA CYS A 237 2.66 -1.14 -8.94
C CYS A 237 3.70 -0.87 -10.05
N LEU A 238 4.35 -1.92 -10.56
CA LEU A 238 5.36 -1.78 -11.61
C LEU A 238 4.76 -1.30 -12.93
N MET A 239 3.61 -1.83 -13.35
CA MET A 239 2.95 -1.43 -14.60
C MET A 239 2.32 -0.05 -14.51
N THR A 240 1.89 0.40 -13.33
CA THR A 240 1.43 1.77 -13.09
C THR A 240 2.57 2.78 -13.32
N LEU A 241 3.75 2.51 -12.78
CA LEU A 241 4.94 3.36 -13.01
C LEU A 241 5.36 3.34 -14.48
N LEU A 242 5.39 2.16 -15.12
CA LEU A 242 5.68 2.05 -16.55
C LEU A 242 4.65 2.82 -17.38
N MET A 243 3.37 2.78 -17.01
CA MET A 243 2.32 3.54 -17.67
C MET A 243 2.59 5.04 -17.61
N ILE A 244 2.94 5.61 -16.44
CA ILE A 244 3.27 7.04 -16.32
C ILE A 244 4.40 7.41 -17.30
N VAL A 245 5.45 6.61 -17.36
CA VAL A 245 6.58 6.86 -18.29
C VAL A 245 6.11 6.86 -19.74
N VAL A 246 5.37 5.82 -20.15
CA VAL A 246 4.94 5.65 -21.54
C VAL A 246 3.95 6.74 -21.96
N ILE A 247 2.94 7.05 -21.14
CA ILE A 247 1.96 8.10 -21.50
C ILE A 247 2.61 9.50 -21.54
N SER A 248 3.57 9.76 -20.65
CA SER A 248 4.30 11.04 -20.62
C SER A 248 5.18 11.23 -21.85
N LEU A 249 5.97 10.20 -22.23
CA LEU A 249 6.86 10.26 -23.39
C LEU A 249 6.11 10.27 -24.72
N LEU A 250 5.01 9.52 -24.82
CA LEU A 250 4.23 9.40 -26.04
C LEU A 250 3.13 10.46 -26.17
N ASN A 251 2.94 11.31 -25.15
CA ASN A 251 1.85 12.30 -25.07
C ASN A 251 0.47 11.67 -25.33
N ILE A 252 0.17 10.59 -24.62
CA ILE A 252 -1.10 9.87 -24.76
C ILE A 252 -1.98 10.23 -23.59
N ASP A 253 -3.20 10.69 -23.89
CA ASP A 253 -4.28 10.79 -22.93
C ASP A 253 -5.54 10.16 -23.53
N PHE A 254 -6.35 9.51 -22.71
CA PHE A 254 -7.58 8.83 -23.13
C PHE A 254 -8.65 8.88 -22.05
N GLY A 255 -9.89 8.54 -22.45
CA GLY A 255 -11.02 8.68 -21.54
C GLY A 255 -11.26 10.14 -21.14
N PRO A 256 -11.83 10.39 -19.96
CA PRO A 256 -12.09 11.75 -19.47
C PRO A 256 -10.82 12.58 -19.31
N MET A 257 -9.66 11.98 -19.04
CA MET A 257 -8.39 12.68 -18.92
C MET A 257 -8.01 13.46 -20.19
N LEU A 258 -8.32 12.92 -21.38
CA LEU A 258 -8.07 13.61 -22.66
C LEU A 258 -8.77 14.97 -22.72
N THR A 259 -10.00 15.06 -22.20
CA THR A 259 -10.74 16.33 -22.14
C THR A 259 -10.09 17.33 -21.19
N HIS A 260 -9.64 16.86 -20.02
CA HIS A 260 -8.94 17.72 -19.05
C HIS A 260 -7.62 18.24 -19.62
N GLU A 261 -6.84 17.40 -20.27
CA GLU A 261 -5.58 17.78 -20.89
C GLU A 261 -5.78 18.69 -22.10
N TYR A 262 -6.80 18.47 -22.92
CA TYR A 262 -7.17 19.38 -24.02
C TYR A 262 -7.51 20.79 -23.49
N ASN A 263 -8.36 20.86 -22.46
CA ASN A 263 -8.76 22.15 -21.90
C ASN A 263 -7.56 22.88 -21.25
N ALA A 264 -6.67 22.15 -20.58
CA ALA A 264 -5.46 22.73 -20.00
C ALA A 264 -4.53 23.30 -21.09
N GLN A 265 -4.29 22.57 -22.19
CA GLN A 265 -3.34 22.93 -23.23
C GLN A 265 -3.87 23.99 -24.20
N VAL A 266 -5.13 23.84 -24.64
CA VAL A 266 -5.70 24.70 -25.69
C VAL A 266 -6.44 25.89 -25.09
N LYS A 267 -7.18 25.69 -23.99
CA LYS A 267 -8.00 26.73 -23.37
C LYS A 267 -7.38 27.38 -22.13
N ASN A 268 -6.22 26.90 -21.70
CA ASN A 268 -5.57 27.31 -20.45
C ASN A 268 -6.49 27.12 -19.22
N ASP A 269 -7.41 26.14 -19.25
CA ASP A 269 -8.28 25.78 -18.16
C ASP A 269 -7.79 24.49 -17.49
N LEU A 270 -7.16 24.64 -16.33
CA LEU A 270 -6.56 23.55 -15.57
C LEU A 270 -7.60 22.70 -14.80
N PHE A 271 -8.84 23.21 -14.66
CA PHE A 271 -9.90 22.59 -13.85
C PHE A 271 -10.93 21.80 -14.65
N THR A 272 -11.29 22.28 -15.84
CA THR A 272 -12.26 21.71 -16.78
C THR A 272 -13.71 21.83 -16.35
N THR A 273 -14.04 21.58 -15.08
CA THR A 273 -15.43 21.62 -14.57
C THR A 273 -15.72 22.92 -13.80
N PRO A 274 -17.00 23.27 -13.57
CA PRO A 274 -17.38 24.44 -12.80
C PRO A 274 -16.94 24.39 -11.33
N GLU A 275 -16.81 23.18 -10.78
CA GLU A 275 -16.40 22.97 -9.41
C GLU A 275 -14.90 23.26 -9.27
N ARG A 276 -14.58 24.37 -8.58
CA ARG A 276 -13.22 24.88 -8.41
C ARG A 276 -12.93 25.14 -6.93
N PRO A 277 -12.93 24.11 -6.07
CA PRO A 277 -12.87 24.29 -4.62
C PRO A 277 -11.59 24.96 -4.13
N PHE A 278 -10.54 24.98 -4.96
CA PHE A 278 -9.23 25.55 -4.64
C PHE A 278 -8.87 26.76 -5.53
N GLU A 279 -9.84 27.33 -6.26
CA GLU A 279 -9.58 28.53 -7.06
C GLU A 279 -9.34 29.73 -6.15
N GLY A 280 -8.20 30.42 -6.33
CA GLY A 280 -7.79 31.53 -5.47
C GLY A 280 -7.30 31.13 -4.07
N ALA A 281 -7.17 29.86 -3.77
CA ALA A 281 -6.47 29.41 -2.57
C ALA A 281 -4.97 29.75 -2.74
N ASP A 282 -4.47 30.62 -1.86
CA ASP A 282 -3.06 30.95 -1.82
C ASP A 282 -2.24 29.69 -1.51
N ASP A 283 -1.08 29.58 -2.11
CA ASP A 283 -0.13 28.52 -1.78
C ASP A 283 0.17 28.60 -0.28
N TYR A 284 0.21 27.43 0.37
CA TYR A 284 0.63 27.31 1.75
C TYR A 284 1.83 28.24 1.99
N GLU A 285 1.70 29.16 2.96
CA GLU A 285 2.86 29.87 3.47
C GLU A 285 3.84 28.82 4.01
N THR A 286 4.77 28.43 3.16
CA THR A 286 5.85 27.51 3.55
C THR A 286 6.70 28.26 4.56
N GLY A 287 6.66 27.78 5.81
CA GLY A 287 7.29 28.45 6.96
C GLY A 287 8.82 28.54 6.92
N SER A 288 9.44 28.16 5.81
CA SER A 288 10.89 28.14 5.65
C SER A 288 11.38 29.36 4.88
N LYS A 289 11.62 30.45 5.58
CA LYS A 289 12.30 31.64 5.02
C LYS A 289 13.78 31.34 4.75
N GLY A 290 14.10 30.85 3.57
CA GLY A 290 15.41 31.15 2.92
C GLY A 290 16.57 30.17 3.11
N LYS A 291 16.53 29.16 3.96
CA LYS A 291 17.67 28.23 4.20
C LYS A 291 17.47 26.78 3.76
N SER A 292 16.29 26.43 3.24
CA SER A 292 15.98 25.04 2.85
C SER A 292 16.77 24.61 1.60
N SER A 293 17.25 23.36 1.63
CA SER A 293 18.02 22.72 0.55
C SER A 293 17.37 21.41 0.15
N VAL A 294 17.57 20.97 -1.08
CA VAL A 294 17.18 19.62 -1.56
C VAL A 294 17.78 18.53 -0.66
N LEU A 295 18.94 18.77 -0.06
CA LEU A 295 19.57 17.85 0.87
C LEU A 295 18.75 17.65 2.17
N ASP A 296 17.90 18.60 2.54
CA ASP A 296 17.03 18.49 3.72
C ASP A 296 15.91 17.44 3.51
N LEU A 297 15.63 17.08 2.27
CA LEU A 297 14.76 15.95 1.91
C LEU A 297 15.57 14.67 1.69
N LEU A 298 16.64 14.72 0.88
CA LEU A 298 17.32 13.52 0.42
C LEU A 298 18.21 12.88 1.49
N LEU A 299 18.92 13.66 2.29
CA LEU A 299 19.91 13.14 3.22
C LEU A 299 19.29 12.29 4.36
N PRO A 300 18.20 12.74 5.03
CA PRO A 300 17.50 11.89 5.99
C PRO A 300 17.02 10.54 5.40
N VAL A 301 16.53 10.54 4.16
CA VAL A 301 16.08 9.33 3.47
C VAL A 301 17.24 8.38 3.16
N ILE A 302 18.35 8.90 2.64
CA ILE A 302 19.55 8.10 2.36
C ILE A 302 20.09 7.47 3.64
N VAL A 303 20.16 8.25 4.71
CA VAL A 303 20.62 7.75 6.00
C VAL A 303 19.67 6.70 6.56
N LEU A 304 18.35 6.90 6.43
CA LEU A 304 17.35 5.92 6.83
C LEU A 304 17.57 4.56 6.14
N ILE A 305 17.73 4.57 4.82
CA ILE A 305 17.99 3.34 4.05
C ILE A 305 19.27 2.67 4.55
N ALA A 306 20.36 3.43 4.64
CA ALA A 306 21.66 2.89 5.05
C ALA A 306 21.62 2.29 6.46
N THR A 307 21.04 3.00 7.41
CA THR A 307 20.95 2.53 8.81
C THR A 307 19.97 1.38 8.99
N CYS A 308 18.88 1.32 8.21
CA CYS A 308 17.98 0.16 8.22
C CYS A 308 18.66 -1.09 7.65
N ILE A 309 19.44 -0.98 6.57
CA ILE A 309 20.23 -2.10 6.05
C ILE A 309 21.23 -2.57 7.12
N VAL A 310 21.94 -1.65 7.77
CA VAL A 310 22.86 -1.99 8.87
C VAL A 310 22.11 -2.67 10.04
N GLY A 311 20.95 -2.17 10.43
CA GLY A 311 20.11 -2.77 11.47
C GLY A 311 19.66 -4.19 11.12
N LEU A 312 19.24 -4.43 9.85
CA LEU A 312 18.85 -5.75 9.38
C LEU A 312 20.01 -6.75 9.42
N ILE A 313 21.16 -6.43 8.85
CA ILE A 313 22.32 -7.35 8.89
C ILE A 313 22.86 -7.54 10.31
N TYR A 314 22.75 -6.52 11.18
CA TYR A 314 23.12 -6.65 12.58
C TYR A 314 22.25 -7.68 13.29
N THR A 315 20.92 -7.57 13.15
CA THR A 315 19.98 -8.52 13.77
C THR A 315 20.05 -9.92 13.16
N GLY A 316 20.55 -10.04 11.93
CA GLY A 316 20.77 -11.31 11.25
C GLY A 316 22.09 -12.00 11.58
N GLY A 317 22.94 -11.39 12.43
CA GLY A 317 24.16 -12.01 12.91
C GLY A 317 25.44 -11.70 12.10
N TYR A 318 25.43 -10.70 11.22
CA TYR A 318 26.60 -10.34 10.40
C TYR A 318 27.85 -10.00 11.22
N TYR A 319 27.65 -9.33 12.36
CA TYR A 319 28.74 -8.89 13.25
C TYR A 319 28.95 -9.80 14.46
N ASP A 320 28.15 -10.85 14.62
CA ASP A 320 28.24 -11.78 15.73
C ASP A 320 29.23 -12.88 15.40
N ALA A 321 30.31 -12.96 16.16
CA ALA A 321 31.39 -13.93 15.95
C ALA A 321 30.94 -15.41 16.13
N GLU A 322 29.84 -15.64 16.86
CA GLU A 322 29.28 -16.97 17.09
C GLU A 322 28.19 -17.33 16.06
N SER A 323 27.78 -16.37 15.21
CA SER A 323 26.77 -16.59 14.18
C SER A 323 27.32 -17.35 12.98
N GLU A 324 26.50 -18.24 12.41
CA GLU A 324 26.74 -18.89 11.13
C GLU A 324 26.90 -17.88 9.98
N TYR A 325 26.30 -16.68 10.12
CA TYR A 325 26.26 -15.62 9.09
C TYR A 325 27.29 -14.51 9.31
N VAL A 326 28.31 -14.73 10.16
CA VAL A 326 29.35 -13.73 10.37
C VAL A 326 30.07 -13.40 9.07
N GLY A 327 30.06 -12.11 8.67
CA GLY A 327 30.68 -11.65 7.42
C GLY A 327 29.93 -12.04 6.13
N ASP A 328 28.86 -12.82 6.21
CA ASP A 328 27.97 -13.12 5.09
C ASP A 328 26.80 -12.15 5.06
N PHE A 329 26.88 -11.17 4.14
CA PHE A 329 25.82 -10.15 3.99
C PHE A 329 24.47 -10.76 3.59
N MET A 330 24.47 -11.71 2.65
CA MET A 330 23.20 -12.27 2.14
C MET A 330 22.56 -13.20 3.16
N GLY A 331 23.36 -14.06 3.79
CA GLY A 331 22.88 -14.93 4.85
C GLY A 331 22.33 -14.15 6.05
N ALA A 332 23.07 -13.14 6.53
CA ALA A 332 22.61 -12.29 7.62
C ALA A 332 21.35 -11.50 7.25
N PHE A 333 21.25 -11.00 6.01
CA PHE A 333 20.05 -10.29 5.57
C PHE A 333 18.81 -11.22 5.52
N SER A 334 18.98 -12.44 5.04
CA SER A 334 17.90 -13.45 5.01
C SER A 334 17.49 -13.91 6.42
N ASN A 335 18.41 -13.93 7.37
CA ASN A 335 18.16 -14.28 8.78
C ASN A 335 17.73 -13.09 9.65
N ALA A 336 17.53 -11.90 9.05
CA ALA A 336 17.26 -10.67 9.80
C ALA A 336 15.92 -10.72 10.55
N SER A 337 15.93 -10.25 11.81
CA SER A 337 14.71 -9.88 12.52
C SER A 337 14.17 -8.57 11.93
N SER A 338 13.18 -8.67 11.02
CA SER A 338 12.67 -7.53 10.25
C SER A 338 12.24 -6.36 11.13
N GLY A 339 11.42 -6.61 12.16
CA GLY A 339 10.94 -5.57 13.08
C GLY A 339 12.08 -4.90 13.83
N ALA A 340 12.93 -5.70 14.50
CA ALA A 340 14.04 -5.16 15.31
C ALA A 340 15.07 -4.42 14.44
N GLY A 341 15.44 -4.98 13.28
CA GLY A 341 16.40 -4.36 12.37
C GLY A 341 15.93 -2.99 11.86
N LEU A 342 14.67 -2.91 11.44
CA LEU A 342 14.06 -1.67 10.97
C LEU A 342 13.92 -0.64 12.11
N ALA A 343 13.51 -1.07 13.31
CA ALA A 343 13.40 -0.18 14.47
C ALA A 343 14.75 0.42 14.88
N ILE A 344 15.81 -0.39 14.96
CA ILE A 344 17.16 0.07 15.28
C ILE A 344 17.65 1.05 14.21
N GLY A 345 17.52 0.67 12.93
CA GLY A 345 17.97 1.49 11.82
C GLY A 345 17.27 2.83 11.74
N SER A 346 15.94 2.85 11.88
CA SER A 346 15.17 4.09 11.85
C SER A 346 15.46 5.00 13.05
N MET A 347 15.67 4.44 14.23
CA MET A 347 16.05 5.22 15.41
C MET A 347 17.40 5.92 15.22
N LEU A 348 18.39 5.24 14.63
CA LEU A 348 19.67 5.86 14.27
C LEU A 348 19.49 6.98 13.24
N ALA A 349 18.64 6.75 12.23
CA ALA A 349 18.30 7.78 11.24
C ALA A 349 17.61 8.99 11.87
N LEU A 350 16.70 8.77 12.82
CA LEU A 350 16.01 9.85 13.52
C LEU A 350 16.98 10.72 14.31
N VAL A 351 17.87 10.09 15.08
CA VAL A 351 18.91 10.80 15.85
C VAL A 351 19.79 11.63 14.90
N PHE A 352 20.25 11.02 13.80
CA PHE A 352 20.98 11.75 12.76
C PHE A 352 20.19 12.94 12.23
N THR A 353 18.90 12.74 11.91
CA THR A 353 18.04 13.78 11.33
C THR A 353 17.86 14.97 12.28
N PHE A 354 17.65 14.72 13.57
CA PHE A 354 17.62 15.79 14.59
C PHE A 354 18.93 16.57 14.62
N ILE A 355 20.06 15.88 14.74
CA ILE A 355 21.40 16.50 14.79
C ILE A 355 21.66 17.31 13.52
N TYR A 356 21.38 16.75 12.36
CA TYR A 356 21.57 17.39 11.05
C TYR A 356 20.78 18.70 10.95
N PHE A 357 19.50 18.69 11.32
CA PHE A 357 18.66 19.90 11.23
C PHE A 357 19.02 20.95 12.28
N TRP A 358 19.44 20.56 13.48
CA TRP A 358 19.94 21.50 14.50
C TRP A 358 21.26 22.15 14.08
N LEU A 359 22.21 21.38 13.57
CA LEU A 359 23.50 21.93 13.08
C LEU A 359 23.30 22.89 11.90
N ARG A 360 22.31 22.61 11.05
CA ARG A 360 21.94 23.54 9.97
C ARG A 360 21.15 24.77 10.44
N GLY A 361 20.62 24.75 11.64
CA GLY A 361 19.70 25.78 12.12
C GLY A 361 18.39 25.83 11.33
N SER A 362 17.97 24.70 10.74
CA SER A 362 16.74 24.62 9.93
C SER A 362 15.50 24.60 10.80
N ILE A 363 15.57 24.04 12.01
CA ILE A 363 14.49 23.98 12.99
C ILE A 363 15.05 24.14 14.41
N GLY A 364 14.32 24.83 15.27
CA GLY A 364 14.68 24.97 16.70
C GLY A 364 14.39 23.69 17.50
N PHE A 365 15.07 23.53 18.63
CA PHE A 365 14.96 22.35 19.48
C PHE A 365 13.50 22.04 19.88
N GLU A 366 12.78 23.00 20.44
CA GLU A 366 11.39 22.85 20.88
C GLU A 366 10.48 22.41 19.74
N LYS A 367 10.53 23.12 18.61
CA LYS A 367 9.71 22.81 17.42
C LYS A 367 10.02 21.44 16.80
N SER A 368 11.25 20.98 16.94
CA SER A 368 11.61 19.64 16.45
C SER A 368 10.96 18.53 17.28
N PHE A 369 10.83 18.71 18.61
CA PHE A 369 10.16 17.74 19.46
C PHE A 369 8.64 17.73 19.36
N GLU A 370 8.01 18.79 18.83
CA GLU A 370 6.60 18.75 18.44
C GLU A 370 6.32 17.71 17.36
N SER A 371 7.34 17.29 16.61
CA SER A 371 7.20 16.24 15.59
C SER A 371 7.00 14.84 16.20
N VAL A 372 7.34 14.65 17.47
CA VAL A 372 7.16 13.34 18.14
C VAL A 372 5.67 12.97 18.27
N PRO A 373 4.82 13.77 18.92
CA PRO A 373 3.39 13.46 18.96
C PRO A 373 2.74 13.49 17.58
N ASN A 374 3.15 14.41 16.69
CA ASN A 374 2.59 14.50 15.35
C ASN A 374 2.87 13.24 14.52
N GLY A 375 4.08 12.71 14.59
CA GLY A 375 4.46 11.47 13.92
C GLY A 375 3.65 10.26 14.43
N PHE A 376 3.43 10.18 15.75
CA PHE A 376 2.58 9.14 16.33
C PHE A 376 1.14 9.22 15.81
N ILE A 377 0.56 10.42 15.78
CA ILE A 377 -0.81 10.65 15.29
C ILE A 377 -0.96 10.23 13.83
N GLN A 378 0.05 10.50 13.00
CA GLN A 378 0.02 10.09 11.58
C GLN A 378 -0.03 8.58 11.39
N MET A 379 0.54 7.80 12.31
CA MET A 379 0.64 6.34 12.21
C MET A 379 -0.43 5.58 13.02
N ILE A 380 -1.37 6.26 13.67
CA ILE A 380 -2.45 5.60 14.45
C ILE A 380 -3.24 4.62 13.58
N SER A 381 -3.65 5.04 12.37
CA SER A 381 -4.47 4.20 11.49
C SER A 381 -3.75 2.92 11.07
N PRO A 382 -2.54 2.95 10.51
CA PRO A 382 -1.76 1.73 10.24
C PRO A 382 -1.58 0.83 11.47
N ILE A 383 -1.25 1.41 12.63
CA ILE A 383 -1.02 0.65 13.87
C ILE A 383 -2.28 -0.12 14.32
N LEU A 384 -3.46 0.51 14.26
CA LEU A 384 -4.72 -0.15 14.61
C LEU A 384 -5.04 -1.31 13.65
N ILE A 385 -4.84 -1.10 12.34
CA ILE A 385 -5.07 -2.14 11.33
C ILE A 385 -4.13 -3.32 11.56
N LEU A 386 -2.84 -3.08 11.78
CA LEU A 386 -1.85 -4.11 12.08
C LEU A 386 -2.23 -4.90 13.34
N THR A 387 -2.62 -4.22 14.41
CA THR A 387 -3.03 -4.86 15.66
C THR A 387 -4.15 -5.86 15.44
N PHE A 388 -5.23 -5.45 14.78
CA PHE A 388 -6.35 -6.36 14.51
C PHE A 388 -6.00 -7.45 13.48
N ALA A 389 -5.21 -7.13 12.46
CA ALA A 389 -4.80 -8.11 11.45
C ALA A 389 -3.90 -9.21 12.04
N TRP A 390 -2.93 -8.85 12.89
CA TRP A 390 -2.10 -9.82 13.59
C TRP A 390 -2.91 -10.68 14.56
N THR A 391 -3.84 -10.08 15.32
CA THR A 391 -4.74 -10.80 16.23
C THR A 391 -5.61 -11.79 15.44
N LEU A 392 -6.21 -11.35 14.33
CA LEU A 392 -7.01 -12.21 13.45
C LEU A 392 -6.18 -13.38 12.90
N CYS A 393 -4.95 -13.09 12.45
CA CYS A 393 -4.01 -14.09 11.97
C CYS A 393 -3.68 -15.11 13.07
N GLY A 394 -3.33 -14.65 14.26
CA GLY A 394 -3.02 -15.50 15.41
C GLY A 394 -4.17 -16.44 15.79
N LEU A 395 -5.37 -15.91 15.95
CA LEU A 395 -6.56 -16.70 16.26
C LEU A 395 -6.89 -17.71 15.17
N THR A 396 -6.70 -17.36 13.89
CA THR A 396 -7.01 -18.23 12.76
C THR A 396 -5.95 -19.30 12.56
N ARG A 397 -4.69 -18.91 12.51
CA ARG A 397 -3.56 -19.81 12.18
C ARG A 397 -3.21 -20.71 13.35
N TYR A 398 -3.01 -20.15 14.52
CA TYR A 398 -2.55 -20.91 15.70
C TYR A 398 -3.71 -21.36 16.59
N GLY A 399 -4.71 -20.51 16.80
CA GLY A 399 -5.87 -20.86 17.62
C GLY A 399 -6.78 -21.92 17.00
N MET A 400 -6.89 -21.94 15.66
CA MET A 400 -7.76 -22.88 14.94
C MET A 400 -7.05 -23.74 13.89
N ASN A 401 -5.74 -23.75 13.82
CA ASN A 401 -4.96 -24.57 12.87
C ASN A 401 -5.50 -24.49 11.42
N SER A 402 -5.86 -23.29 10.96
CA SER A 402 -6.43 -23.09 9.62
C SER A 402 -5.47 -23.50 8.50
N ALA A 403 -4.15 -23.46 8.75
CA ALA A 403 -3.13 -23.89 7.81
C ALA A 403 -3.32 -25.36 7.41
N ASP A 404 -3.66 -26.25 8.34
CA ASP A 404 -3.86 -27.68 8.04
C ASP A 404 -5.06 -27.90 7.12
N PHE A 405 -6.17 -27.18 7.36
CA PHE A 405 -7.31 -27.23 6.44
C PHE A 405 -6.95 -26.76 5.04
N VAL A 406 -6.21 -25.63 4.95
CA VAL A 406 -5.83 -25.06 3.66
C VAL A 406 -4.86 -25.98 2.91
N VAL A 407 -3.84 -26.55 3.56
CA VAL A 407 -2.91 -27.49 2.97
C VAL A 407 -3.65 -28.71 2.40
N ASN A 408 -4.60 -29.26 3.18
CA ASN A 408 -5.41 -30.39 2.74
C ASN A 408 -6.32 -30.04 1.55
N ALA A 409 -6.96 -28.88 1.55
CA ALA A 409 -7.78 -28.39 0.45
C ALA A 409 -6.93 -28.13 -0.81
N MET A 410 -5.74 -27.55 -0.66
CA MET A 410 -4.81 -27.25 -1.76
C MET A 410 -4.23 -28.53 -2.38
N SER A 411 -3.95 -29.56 -1.59
CA SER A 411 -3.50 -30.86 -2.13
C SER A 411 -4.53 -31.50 -3.07
N GLY A 412 -5.81 -31.20 -2.87
CA GLY A 412 -6.90 -31.60 -3.77
C GLY A 412 -7.13 -30.68 -4.98
N ALA A 413 -6.63 -29.45 -4.94
CA ALA A 413 -6.85 -28.46 -6.01
C ALA A 413 -5.97 -28.67 -7.27
N GLY A 414 -4.85 -29.39 -7.11
CA GLY A 414 -3.94 -29.67 -8.23
C GLY A 414 -3.52 -28.41 -9.00
N ASP A 415 -3.67 -28.44 -10.32
CA ASP A 415 -3.29 -27.33 -11.21
C ASP A 415 -4.16 -26.06 -11.04
N LEU A 416 -5.33 -26.13 -10.42
CA LEU A 416 -6.18 -24.96 -10.15
C LEU A 416 -5.50 -23.97 -9.19
N ALA A 417 -4.62 -24.43 -8.31
CA ALA A 417 -3.85 -23.58 -7.42
C ALA A 417 -3.04 -22.49 -8.15
N LYS A 418 -2.61 -22.78 -9.38
CA LYS A 418 -1.85 -21.85 -10.23
C LYS A 418 -2.65 -20.60 -10.64
N PHE A 419 -3.97 -20.65 -10.61
CA PHE A 419 -4.84 -19.50 -10.95
C PHE A 419 -5.22 -18.66 -9.72
N LEU A 420 -4.96 -19.14 -8.50
CA LEU A 420 -5.32 -18.43 -7.28
C LEU A 420 -4.70 -17.04 -7.16
N PRO A 421 -3.45 -16.76 -7.58
CA PRO A 421 -2.92 -15.40 -7.54
C PRO A 421 -3.78 -14.39 -8.31
N ALA A 422 -4.32 -14.75 -9.48
CA ALA A 422 -5.21 -13.89 -10.23
C ALA A 422 -6.55 -13.65 -9.51
N VAL A 423 -7.08 -14.68 -8.84
CA VAL A 423 -8.29 -14.58 -8.00
C VAL A 423 -8.05 -13.70 -6.78
N ILE A 424 -6.92 -13.88 -6.09
CA ILE A 424 -6.48 -13.06 -4.95
C ILE A 424 -6.39 -11.58 -5.35
N PHE A 425 -5.80 -11.29 -6.51
CA PHE A 425 -5.74 -9.92 -7.04
C PHE A 425 -7.13 -9.29 -7.19
N ILE A 426 -8.09 -10.01 -7.78
CA ILE A 426 -9.47 -9.49 -7.96
C ILE A 426 -10.18 -9.29 -6.62
N ILE A 427 -10.04 -10.24 -5.69
CA ILE A 427 -10.65 -10.12 -4.35
C ILE A 427 -10.04 -8.93 -3.61
N GLY A 428 -8.71 -8.79 -3.62
CA GLY A 428 -8.02 -7.65 -3.03
C GLY A 428 -8.47 -6.33 -3.65
N ALA A 429 -8.60 -6.28 -4.97
CA ALA A 429 -9.10 -5.10 -5.68
C ALA A 429 -10.55 -4.74 -5.30
N ALA A 430 -11.42 -5.72 -5.15
CA ALA A 430 -12.80 -5.51 -4.73
C ALA A 430 -12.88 -4.99 -3.27
N ILE A 431 -12.08 -5.55 -2.35
CA ILE A 431 -12.03 -5.09 -0.95
C ILE A 431 -11.46 -3.67 -0.89
N GLY A 432 -10.32 -3.40 -1.54
CA GLY A 432 -9.67 -2.09 -1.58
C GLY A 432 -10.59 -1.01 -2.15
N PHE A 433 -11.29 -1.31 -3.24
CA PHE A 433 -12.29 -0.39 -3.81
C PHE A 433 -13.46 -0.11 -2.86
N ALA A 434 -13.97 -1.14 -2.19
CA ALA A 434 -15.12 -1.01 -1.30
C ALA A 434 -14.77 -0.27 0.00
N THR A 435 -13.58 -0.51 0.56
CA THR A 435 -13.13 0.06 1.83
C THR A 435 -12.39 1.38 1.68
N GLY A 436 -11.81 1.63 0.50
CA GLY A 436 -11.01 2.83 0.23
C GLY A 436 -9.68 2.85 0.99
N THR A 437 -9.08 1.68 1.26
CA THR A 437 -7.78 1.62 1.93
C THR A 437 -6.97 0.39 1.52
N SER A 438 -5.75 0.61 1.07
CA SER A 438 -4.77 -0.45 0.84
C SER A 438 -4.36 -1.12 2.15
N TRP A 439 -4.17 -0.34 3.22
CA TRP A 439 -3.77 -0.83 4.54
C TRP A 439 -4.73 -1.89 5.08
N GLY A 440 -6.01 -1.57 5.08
CA GLY A 440 -7.04 -2.51 5.54
C GLY A 440 -7.16 -3.74 4.67
N THR A 441 -7.08 -3.58 3.36
CA THR A 441 -7.17 -4.68 2.41
C THR A 441 -6.02 -5.65 2.56
N ILE A 442 -4.78 -5.16 2.60
CA ILE A 442 -3.59 -5.99 2.72
C ILE A 442 -3.52 -6.60 4.12
N GLY A 443 -3.93 -5.86 5.17
CA GLY A 443 -4.07 -6.39 6.53
C GLY A 443 -5.00 -7.60 6.63
N ILE A 444 -6.05 -7.65 5.80
CA ILE A 444 -6.94 -8.81 5.70
C ILE A 444 -6.33 -9.91 4.80
N MET A 445 -5.84 -9.54 3.62
CA MET A 445 -5.49 -10.50 2.56
C MET A 445 -4.11 -11.15 2.76
N ALA A 446 -3.09 -10.39 3.18
CA ALA A 446 -1.73 -10.93 3.29
C ALA A 446 -1.60 -12.08 4.29
N PRO A 447 -2.16 -11.99 5.52
CA PRO A 447 -2.17 -13.13 6.45
C PRO A 447 -2.84 -14.38 5.88
N ILE A 448 -3.93 -14.22 5.12
CA ILE A 448 -4.64 -15.33 4.48
C ILE A 448 -3.75 -15.97 3.42
N VAL A 449 -3.13 -15.16 2.57
CA VAL A 449 -2.30 -15.64 1.46
C VAL A 449 -1.11 -16.44 1.93
N VAL A 450 -0.40 -15.98 2.99
CA VAL A 450 0.74 -16.71 3.54
C VAL A 450 0.34 -18.00 4.27
N GLN A 451 -0.94 -18.15 4.61
CA GLN A 451 -1.50 -19.40 5.10
C GLN A 451 -1.89 -20.34 3.95
N VAL A 452 -2.53 -19.80 2.90
CA VAL A 452 -2.96 -20.56 1.72
C VAL A 452 -1.77 -21.14 0.98
N PHE A 453 -0.73 -20.36 0.77
CA PHE A 453 0.52 -20.80 0.14
C PHE A 453 1.61 -20.86 1.21
N ASN A 454 1.78 -22.01 1.85
CA ASN A 454 2.89 -22.17 2.78
C ASN A 454 4.22 -21.98 2.04
N TYR A 455 5.07 -21.04 2.50
CA TYR A 455 6.34 -20.72 1.86
C TYR A 455 7.29 -21.92 1.83
N ASP A 456 7.30 -22.74 2.87
CA ASP A 456 8.22 -23.89 2.98
C ASP A 456 7.94 -24.99 1.94
N THR A 457 6.68 -25.08 1.47
CA THR A 457 6.26 -26.07 0.47
C THR A 457 6.08 -25.50 -0.93
N GLN A 458 5.66 -24.22 -1.03
CA GLN A 458 5.33 -23.55 -2.30
C GLN A 458 5.91 -22.11 -2.36
N PRO A 459 7.22 -21.91 -2.24
CA PRO A 459 7.84 -20.59 -2.08
C PRO A 459 7.48 -19.62 -3.22
N ILE A 460 7.47 -20.09 -4.46
CA ILE A 460 7.17 -19.22 -5.62
C ILE A 460 5.70 -18.79 -5.62
N LEU A 461 4.76 -19.73 -5.42
CA LEU A 461 3.34 -19.40 -5.40
C LEU A 461 2.96 -18.52 -4.19
N CYS A 462 3.59 -18.72 -3.04
CA CYS A 462 3.44 -17.87 -1.88
C CYS A 462 3.87 -16.42 -2.20
N THR A 463 5.04 -16.27 -2.83
CA THR A 463 5.56 -14.96 -3.24
C THR A 463 4.64 -14.28 -4.27
N ILE A 464 4.17 -15.02 -5.30
CA ILE A 464 3.23 -14.50 -6.30
C ILE A 464 1.89 -14.14 -5.65
N GLY A 465 1.38 -14.99 -4.75
CA GLY A 465 0.13 -14.74 -4.03
C GLY A 465 0.20 -13.49 -3.15
N LEU A 466 1.28 -13.29 -2.41
CA LEU A 466 1.51 -12.09 -1.62
C LEU A 466 1.58 -10.83 -2.51
N ALA A 467 2.30 -10.91 -3.63
CA ALA A 467 2.35 -9.82 -4.60
C ALA A 467 0.96 -9.52 -5.19
N ALA A 468 0.14 -10.56 -5.42
CA ALA A 468 -1.22 -10.40 -5.90
C ALA A 468 -2.14 -9.72 -4.88
N ALA A 469 -2.03 -10.06 -3.59
CA ALA A 469 -2.76 -9.39 -2.51
C ALA A 469 -2.36 -7.91 -2.40
N CYS A 470 -1.05 -7.63 -2.41
CA CYS A 470 -0.52 -6.27 -2.40
C CYS A 470 -0.96 -5.46 -3.62
N SER A 471 -0.81 -6.03 -4.83
CA SER A 471 -1.26 -5.42 -6.09
C SER A 471 -2.77 -5.14 -6.09
N GLY A 472 -3.57 -6.10 -5.62
CA GLY A 472 -5.02 -5.97 -5.56
C GLY A 472 -5.45 -4.88 -4.59
N GLY A 473 -4.89 -4.86 -3.38
CA GLY A 473 -5.18 -3.82 -2.38
C GLY A 473 -4.87 -2.41 -2.90
N VAL A 474 -3.69 -2.23 -3.49
CA VAL A 474 -3.30 -0.93 -4.08
C VAL A 474 -4.19 -0.56 -5.27
N MET A 475 -4.53 -1.50 -6.15
CA MET A 475 -5.42 -1.25 -7.29
C MET A 475 -6.82 -0.81 -6.85
N GLY A 476 -7.40 -1.52 -5.88
CA GLY A 476 -8.72 -1.21 -5.37
C GLY A 476 -8.78 0.17 -4.72
N ASP A 477 -7.82 0.47 -3.89
CA ASP A 477 -7.63 1.78 -3.26
C ASP A 477 -7.49 2.89 -4.30
N HIS A 478 -6.58 2.74 -5.25
CA HIS A 478 -6.29 3.67 -6.35
C HIS A 478 -7.51 3.93 -7.26
N CYS A 479 -8.54 3.08 -7.27
CA CYS A 479 -9.78 3.28 -8.01
C CYS A 479 -10.92 3.83 -7.14
N SER A 480 -10.79 3.80 -5.83
CA SER A 480 -11.90 4.07 -4.91
C SER A 480 -12.15 5.57 -4.73
N PRO A 481 -13.42 6.03 -4.87
CA PRO A 481 -13.76 7.43 -4.58
C PRO A 481 -13.75 7.79 -3.10
N ILE A 482 -13.60 6.81 -2.22
CA ILE A 482 -13.51 7.02 -0.77
C ILE A 482 -12.10 6.74 -0.23
N SER A 483 -11.13 6.54 -1.12
CA SER A 483 -9.74 6.25 -0.77
C SER A 483 -9.07 7.45 -0.11
N ASP A 484 -8.33 7.17 0.95
CA ASP A 484 -7.54 8.17 1.68
C ASP A 484 -6.46 8.78 0.77
N THR A 485 -5.74 7.95 -0.02
CA THR A 485 -4.69 8.42 -0.94
C THR A 485 -5.27 9.22 -2.09
N THR A 486 -6.38 8.77 -2.69
CA THR A 486 -7.08 9.49 -3.77
C THR A 486 -7.62 10.84 -3.30
N ILE A 487 -8.16 10.93 -2.06
CA ILE A 487 -8.59 12.20 -1.46
C ILE A 487 -7.38 13.11 -1.25
N MET A 488 -6.28 12.59 -0.69
CA MET A 488 -5.07 13.38 -0.44
C MET A 488 -4.37 13.82 -1.72
N ALA A 489 -4.31 12.98 -2.75
CA ALA A 489 -3.77 13.33 -4.06
C ALA A 489 -4.59 14.46 -4.72
N SER A 490 -5.92 14.38 -4.61
CA SER A 490 -6.83 15.45 -5.07
C SER A 490 -6.56 16.77 -4.36
N ALA A 491 -6.44 16.74 -3.03
CA ALA A 491 -6.15 17.91 -2.22
C ALA A 491 -4.75 18.47 -2.51
N GLY A 492 -3.72 17.61 -2.63
CA GLY A 492 -2.36 18.02 -2.98
C GLY A 492 -2.27 18.67 -4.36
N ALA A 493 -2.98 18.14 -5.34
CA ALA A 493 -3.06 18.73 -6.69
C ALA A 493 -4.01 19.93 -6.77
N HIS A 494 -4.76 20.26 -5.72
CA HIS A 494 -5.87 21.21 -5.77
C HIS A 494 -6.87 20.89 -6.89
N CYS A 495 -7.19 19.61 -7.06
CA CYS A 495 -8.14 19.09 -8.03
C CYS A 495 -9.49 18.80 -7.37
N PHE A 496 -10.59 19.03 -8.08
CA PHE A 496 -11.88 18.55 -7.62
C PHE A 496 -11.87 17.03 -7.55
N HIS A 497 -12.19 16.48 -6.39
CA HIS A 497 -11.98 15.07 -6.07
C HIS A 497 -12.62 14.11 -7.09
N LEU A 498 -13.89 14.36 -7.46
CA LEU A 498 -14.57 13.51 -8.45
C LEU A 498 -13.92 13.59 -9.84
N ASN A 499 -13.34 14.74 -10.23
CA ASN A 499 -12.59 14.84 -11.47
C ASN A 499 -11.38 13.91 -11.46
N HIS A 500 -10.65 13.89 -10.34
CA HIS A 500 -9.53 12.97 -10.18
C HIS A 500 -10.00 11.51 -10.30
N VAL A 501 -11.00 11.09 -9.53
CA VAL A 501 -11.53 9.72 -9.57
C VAL A 501 -11.94 9.29 -10.97
N PHE A 502 -12.77 10.11 -11.67
CA PHE A 502 -13.26 9.74 -12.99
C PHE A 502 -12.19 9.76 -14.08
N THR A 503 -11.20 10.63 -13.98
CA THR A 503 -10.11 10.68 -14.97
C THR A 503 -9.08 9.58 -14.77
N GLN A 504 -8.84 9.15 -13.53
CA GLN A 504 -7.90 8.11 -13.16
C GLN A 504 -8.44 6.69 -13.46
N LEU A 505 -9.73 6.46 -13.27
CA LEU A 505 -10.36 5.14 -13.36
C LEU A 505 -10.04 4.38 -14.67
N PRO A 506 -10.14 4.97 -15.89
CA PRO A 506 -9.76 4.25 -17.11
C PRO A 506 -8.27 3.86 -17.14
N TYR A 507 -7.40 4.66 -16.52
CA TYR A 507 -5.98 4.39 -16.44
C TYR A 507 -5.70 3.20 -15.53
N ALA A 508 -6.24 3.24 -14.32
CA ALA A 508 -6.11 2.16 -13.34
C ALA A 508 -6.72 0.84 -13.85
N LEU A 509 -7.88 0.87 -14.53
CA LEU A 509 -8.49 -0.31 -15.12
C LEU A 509 -7.66 -0.89 -16.29
N THR A 510 -6.97 -0.05 -17.06
CA THR A 510 -6.05 -0.51 -18.10
C THR A 510 -4.87 -1.28 -17.49
N VAL A 511 -4.25 -0.73 -16.46
CA VAL A 511 -3.19 -1.43 -15.71
C VAL A 511 -3.71 -2.71 -15.07
N SER A 512 -4.90 -2.66 -14.48
CA SER A 512 -5.55 -3.81 -13.83
C SER A 512 -5.76 -4.97 -14.79
N GLY A 513 -6.23 -4.71 -16.01
CA GLY A 513 -6.41 -5.74 -17.04
C GLY A 513 -5.09 -6.43 -17.40
N VAL A 514 -4.02 -5.66 -17.60
CA VAL A 514 -2.67 -6.20 -17.85
C VAL A 514 -2.17 -6.99 -16.64
N THR A 515 -2.36 -6.47 -15.43
CA THR A 515 -1.95 -7.11 -14.17
C THR A 515 -2.66 -8.45 -13.97
N PHE A 516 -3.97 -8.52 -14.22
CA PHE A 516 -4.74 -9.75 -14.10
C PHE A 516 -4.21 -10.86 -15.02
N VAL A 517 -3.99 -10.53 -16.31
CA VAL A 517 -3.38 -11.47 -17.26
C VAL A 517 -1.98 -11.88 -16.81
N SER A 518 -1.20 -10.94 -16.30
CA SER A 518 0.16 -11.21 -15.80
C SER A 518 0.16 -12.16 -14.61
N PHE A 519 -0.81 -12.08 -13.68
CA PHE A 519 -0.93 -13.04 -12.56
C PHE A 519 -1.36 -14.44 -13.02
N ILE A 520 -2.21 -14.55 -14.04
CA ILE A 520 -2.50 -15.86 -14.66
C ILE A 520 -1.19 -16.48 -15.21
N LEU A 521 -0.44 -15.72 -15.98
CA LEU A 521 0.81 -16.18 -16.57
C LEU A 521 1.87 -16.49 -15.49
N ALA A 522 1.95 -15.69 -14.44
CA ALA A 522 2.85 -15.90 -13.33
C ALA A 522 2.59 -17.22 -12.59
N GLY A 523 1.33 -17.53 -12.32
CA GLY A 523 0.97 -18.80 -11.68
C GLY A 523 1.29 -20.03 -12.56
N LEU A 524 1.20 -19.88 -13.89
CA LEU A 524 1.50 -20.95 -14.83
C LEU A 524 3.01 -21.13 -15.09
N ILE A 525 3.73 -20.02 -15.31
CA ILE A 525 5.13 -20.03 -15.76
C ILE A 525 6.11 -20.07 -14.58
N GLN A 526 5.78 -19.39 -13.48
CA GLN A 526 6.56 -19.32 -12.23
C GLN A 526 8.04 -18.90 -12.43
N ASN A 527 8.31 -18.11 -13.45
CA ASN A 527 9.63 -17.53 -13.72
C ASN A 527 9.52 -16.00 -13.73
N VAL A 528 10.17 -15.38 -12.76
CA VAL A 528 10.05 -13.94 -12.50
C VAL A 528 10.49 -13.09 -13.70
N VAL A 529 11.60 -13.45 -14.34
CA VAL A 529 12.17 -12.65 -15.43
C VAL A 529 11.27 -12.71 -16.66
N ILE A 530 10.85 -13.92 -17.03
CA ILE A 530 9.97 -14.14 -18.20
C ILE A 530 8.64 -13.43 -17.99
N CYS A 531 8.02 -13.61 -16.83
CA CYS A 531 6.72 -13.02 -16.53
C CYS A 531 6.77 -11.49 -16.48
N LEU A 532 7.82 -10.90 -15.89
CA LEU A 532 7.99 -9.45 -15.84
C LEU A 532 8.21 -8.86 -17.25
N ILE A 533 9.02 -9.49 -18.09
CA ILE A 533 9.20 -9.06 -19.49
C ILE A 533 7.87 -9.11 -20.24
N ILE A 534 7.11 -10.20 -20.11
CA ILE A 534 5.81 -10.33 -20.75
C ILE A 534 4.85 -9.24 -20.26
N ALA A 535 4.79 -8.97 -18.94
CA ALA A 535 3.95 -7.92 -18.38
C ALA A 535 4.31 -6.53 -18.94
N CYS A 536 5.60 -6.20 -19.05
CA CYS A 536 6.06 -4.95 -19.65
C CYS A 536 5.67 -4.85 -21.14
N ILE A 537 5.85 -5.93 -21.91
CA ILE A 537 5.46 -5.96 -23.33
C ILE A 537 3.95 -5.78 -23.47
N LEU A 538 3.14 -6.48 -22.67
CA LEU A 538 1.68 -6.37 -22.67
C LEU A 538 1.24 -4.94 -22.35
N MET A 539 1.86 -4.29 -21.35
CA MET A 539 1.54 -2.93 -20.96
C MET A 539 1.84 -1.94 -22.09
N VAL A 540 3.04 -1.98 -22.67
CA VAL A 540 3.43 -1.10 -23.78
C VAL A 540 2.56 -1.35 -25.00
N ALA A 541 2.31 -2.61 -25.38
CA ALA A 541 1.45 -2.96 -26.52
C ALA A 541 0.03 -2.44 -26.32
N THR A 542 -0.55 -2.61 -25.12
CA THR A 542 -1.88 -2.10 -24.79
C THR A 542 -1.95 -0.58 -24.95
N LEU A 543 -0.95 0.16 -24.46
CA LEU A 543 -0.91 1.63 -24.61
C LEU A 543 -0.73 2.07 -26.05
N LEU A 544 0.06 1.35 -26.86
CA LEU A 544 0.22 1.66 -28.29
C LEU A 544 -1.09 1.42 -29.07
N VAL A 545 -1.81 0.36 -28.74
CA VAL A 545 -3.15 0.09 -29.31
C VAL A 545 -4.14 1.20 -28.92
N ILE A 546 -4.18 1.57 -27.63
CA ILE A 546 -5.01 2.69 -27.15
C ILE A 546 -4.65 3.97 -27.89
N LYS A 547 -3.35 4.29 -28.04
CA LYS A 547 -2.88 5.45 -28.80
C LYS A 547 -3.42 5.43 -30.22
N ALA A 548 -3.29 4.32 -30.95
CA ALA A 548 -3.73 4.21 -32.33
C ALA A 548 -5.25 4.44 -32.46
N ILE A 549 -6.05 3.87 -31.55
CA ILE A 549 -7.51 4.02 -31.55
C ILE A 549 -7.91 5.47 -31.23
N VAL A 550 -7.36 6.03 -30.15
CA VAL A 550 -7.74 7.36 -29.64
C VAL A 550 -7.27 8.46 -30.57
N SER A 551 -6.04 8.38 -31.12
CA SER A 551 -5.55 9.35 -32.09
C SER A 551 -6.35 9.36 -33.39
N LYS A 552 -6.85 8.20 -33.83
CA LYS A 552 -7.74 8.12 -35.00
C LYS A 552 -9.12 8.72 -34.71
N LYS A 553 -9.68 8.40 -33.53
CA LYS A 553 -11.02 8.84 -33.13
C LYS A 553 -11.09 10.35 -32.85
N HIS A 554 -10.02 10.93 -32.30
CA HIS A 554 -9.96 12.32 -31.84
C HIS A 554 -8.85 13.12 -32.54
N ALA A 555 -8.60 12.88 -33.84
CA ALA A 555 -7.50 13.48 -34.61
C ALA A 555 -7.47 15.00 -34.53
N GLY A 556 -8.64 15.68 -34.59
CA GLY A 556 -8.71 17.15 -34.47
C GLY A 556 -8.21 17.66 -33.10
N ILE A 557 -8.60 17.00 -32.01
CA ILE A 557 -8.15 17.35 -30.66
C ILE A 557 -6.61 17.26 -30.56
N PHE A 558 -6.02 16.17 -31.04
CA PHE A 558 -4.57 16.00 -31.02
C PHE A 558 -3.83 17.02 -31.91
N GLN A 559 -4.41 17.43 -33.02
CA GLN A 559 -3.84 18.47 -33.87
C GLN A 559 -3.82 19.84 -33.14
N GLU A 560 -4.94 20.25 -32.56
CA GLU A 560 -5.05 21.50 -31.80
C GLU A 560 -4.08 21.51 -30.60
N MET A 561 -3.97 20.40 -29.87
CA MET A 561 -3.02 20.25 -28.75
C MET A 561 -1.57 20.36 -29.25
N ALA A 562 -1.24 19.77 -30.39
CA ALA A 562 0.12 19.85 -30.97
C ALA A 562 0.47 21.28 -31.41
N GLU A 563 -0.49 22.02 -31.97
CA GLU A 563 -0.31 23.43 -32.35
C GLU A 563 -0.13 24.33 -31.12
N ALA A 564 -0.94 24.13 -30.08
CA ALA A 564 -0.82 24.83 -28.81
C ALA A 564 0.56 24.60 -28.15
N ASN A 565 1.03 23.35 -28.12
CA ASN A 565 2.33 23.00 -27.57
C ASN A 565 3.52 23.61 -28.36
N LYS A 566 3.41 23.69 -29.68
CA LYS A 566 4.43 24.40 -30.49
C LYS A 566 4.46 25.88 -30.17
N ALA A 567 3.30 26.52 -30.02
CA ALA A 567 3.20 27.92 -29.65
C ALA A 567 3.76 28.22 -28.24
N LEU A 568 3.60 27.28 -27.28
CA LEU A 568 4.19 27.40 -25.95
C LEU A 568 5.71 27.23 -25.96
N ALA A 569 6.24 26.30 -26.76
CA ALA A 569 7.67 26.07 -26.88
C ALA A 569 8.43 27.20 -27.60
N ALA A 570 7.73 28.06 -28.32
CA ALA A 570 8.30 29.22 -29.03
C ALA A 570 8.37 30.51 -28.18
N LYS A 571 7.73 30.52 -27.02
CA LYS A 571 7.78 31.58 -25.99
C LYS A 571 8.84 31.27 -24.93
#